data_fedd5f9e33ad6c82393ada269688269a
#
_entry.id   fedd5f9e33ad6c82393ada269688269a
#
_cell.length_a   1.000
_cell.length_b   1.000
_cell.length_c   1.000
_cell.angle_alpha   90.00
_cell.angle_beta   90.00
_cell.angle_gamma   90.00
#
_symmetry.space_group_name_H-M   'P 1'
#
loop_
_entity.id
_entity.type
_entity.pdbx_description
1 polymer ?
#
loop_
_entity_poly.entity_id
_entity_poly.type
_entity_poly.pdbx_seq_one_letter_code
_entity_poly.pdbx_strand_id
1 'polypeptide(L)'
;MSFKPKSLLSLFLISALTLAISTPAKGANPDDGYPQGTAAPGRTCPSAAVGDVVVSEITQKSLVCTLIDGQKKWWVKGEPLPAATGGSTDKAPEIVYIPKYKLPAKALAKMKLYENVTYANKSATQHLDIYMPKGVSKPPLIVWTHGGGFVIGDDDFMKFDESAKLLELFIKNGIAVASVNYRLSQEALFPAAGVDTKSAIRFLRANASKYGYDPKKFATGGDSAGSYLALMAAITADQPSPFDDPTDPNRGVSAKVSAVIDLYGNVDFFEMTSNNEKYPCDQSKNPYPGAPGNIHPWFGDTTNSKVQADMKSGGLYPYIKSSTSLPAFYIFHGSDDCSVSPYDSKNLDAAVKAQNGKSTLKIVPGAIHGGAGVWDAVMKAVPTIKKTLISAK
;
A
#
# COMPACT_ATOMS: atom_id res chain seq x y z
N MET A 1 -74.09 -36.65 7.31
CA MET A 1 -73.50 -37.70 6.47
C MET A 1 -71.99 -37.48 6.47
N SER A 2 -71.31 -38.42 7.10
CA SER A 2 -69.82 -38.41 7.33
C SER A 2 -69.15 -39.08 6.15
N PHE A 3 -68.11 -38.48 5.61
CA PHE A 3 -67.09 -39.22 4.84
C PHE A 3 -65.70 -38.71 5.24
N LYS A 4 -64.91 -39.60 5.83
CA LYS A 4 -63.45 -39.48 6.02
C LYS A 4 -62.74 -39.85 4.74
N PRO A 5 -61.67 -39.17 4.35
CA PRO A 5 -60.77 -39.68 3.37
C PRO A 5 -59.61 -40.49 3.98
N LYS A 6 -59.22 -41.49 3.25
CA LYS A 6 -58.15 -42.46 3.54
C LYS A 6 -56.75 -41.82 3.38
N SER A 7 -55.89 -42.14 4.32
CA SER A 7 -54.45 -41.83 4.27
C SER A 7 -53.75 -42.61 3.13
N LEU A 8 -53.01 -41.89 2.27
CA LEU A 8 -51.94 -42.49 1.45
C LEU A 8 -50.61 -42.01 2.04
N LEU A 9 -49.92 -42.96 2.60
CA LEU A 9 -48.56 -42.81 3.09
C LEU A 9 -47.62 -42.95 1.86
N SER A 10 -47.10 -41.82 1.39
CA SER A 10 -46.00 -41.85 0.39
C SER A 10 -44.68 -41.79 1.13
N LEU A 11 -43.97 -42.92 1.12
CA LEU A 11 -42.57 -42.97 1.54
C LEU A 11 -41.73 -42.11 0.59
N PHE A 12 -41.25 -41.00 1.05
CA PHE A 12 -40.09 -40.33 0.43
C PHE A 12 -38.83 -40.88 1.09
N LEU A 13 -38.07 -41.65 0.34
CA LEU A 13 -36.69 -41.97 0.65
C LEU A 13 -35.91 -40.62 0.57
N ILE A 14 -35.55 -40.08 1.71
CA ILE A 14 -34.55 -39.03 1.80
C ILE A 14 -33.20 -39.76 1.77
N SER A 15 -32.56 -39.75 0.62
CA SER A 15 -31.13 -40.10 0.53
C SER A 15 -30.38 -39.01 1.31
N ALA A 16 -29.90 -39.39 2.48
CA ALA A 16 -28.96 -38.57 3.24
C ALA A 16 -27.65 -38.45 2.42
N LEU A 17 -27.52 -37.33 1.69
CA LEU A 17 -26.24 -36.91 1.16
C LEU A 17 -25.44 -36.42 2.38
N THR A 18 -24.63 -37.33 2.93
CA THR A 18 -23.61 -36.95 3.90
C THR A 18 -22.62 -36.04 3.20
N LEU A 19 -22.83 -34.73 3.37
CA LEU A 19 -21.77 -33.76 3.14
C LEU A 19 -20.66 -34.14 4.10
N ALA A 20 -19.60 -34.73 3.59
CA ALA A 20 -18.37 -34.84 4.32
C ALA A 20 -17.87 -33.41 4.55
N ILE A 21 -18.17 -32.86 5.71
CA ILE A 21 -17.48 -31.68 6.22
C ILE A 21 -16.05 -32.16 6.46
N SER A 22 -15.17 -31.91 5.51
CA SER A 22 -13.74 -32.07 5.72
C SER A 22 -13.39 -31.13 6.88
N THR A 23 -13.11 -31.71 8.03
CA THR A 23 -12.47 -30.97 9.13
C THR A 23 -11.22 -30.31 8.56
N PRO A 24 -11.00 -29.01 8.78
CA PRO A 24 -9.78 -28.36 8.36
C PRO A 24 -8.61 -29.13 9.01
N ALA A 25 -7.58 -29.41 8.20
CA ALA A 25 -6.36 -30.03 8.68
C ALA A 25 -5.82 -29.23 9.86
N LYS A 26 -5.59 -29.90 10.98
CA LYS A 26 -4.92 -29.30 12.16
C LYS A 26 -3.54 -28.83 11.70
N GLY A 27 -3.33 -27.52 11.57
CA GLY A 27 -2.03 -26.95 11.14
C GLY A 27 -2.11 -25.60 10.45
N ALA A 28 -3.28 -25.22 9.91
CA ALA A 28 -3.52 -23.83 9.52
C ALA A 28 -4.01 -23.08 10.75
N ASN A 29 -3.32 -22.04 11.17
CA ASN A 29 -3.87 -21.11 12.13
C ASN A 29 -5.01 -20.39 11.42
N PRO A 30 -6.31 -20.67 11.69
CA PRO A 30 -7.43 -20.10 10.93
C PRO A 30 -7.53 -18.58 11.10
N ASP A 31 -6.75 -17.99 12.01
CA ASP A 31 -6.81 -16.59 12.39
C ASP A 31 -5.63 -15.76 11.85
N ASP A 32 -4.76 -16.31 10.99
CA ASP A 32 -3.65 -15.53 10.43
C ASP A 32 -4.07 -14.54 9.30
N GLY A 33 -5.32 -14.64 8.86
CA GLY A 33 -5.93 -13.75 7.85
C GLY A 33 -5.38 -13.91 6.43
N TYR A 34 -4.46 -14.84 6.19
CA TYR A 34 -3.84 -15.02 4.88
C TYR A 34 -4.49 -16.16 4.07
N PRO A 35 -4.67 -16.00 2.73
CA PRO A 35 -5.11 -17.10 1.86
C PRO A 35 -4.16 -18.29 1.96
N GLN A 36 -4.70 -19.50 1.84
CA GLN A 36 -3.87 -20.71 1.82
C GLN A 36 -2.91 -20.72 0.63
N GLY A 37 -1.68 -21.17 0.87
CA GLY A 37 -0.65 -21.30 -0.16
C GLY A 37 0.20 -20.04 -0.42
N THR A 38 -0.02 -18.95 0.29
CA THR A 38 0.79 -17.73 0.13
C THR A 38 1.98 -17.72 1.08
N ALA A 39 3.10 -17.13 0.65
CA ALA A 39 4.24 -16.89 1.53
C ALA A 39 3.87 -15.83 2.57
N ALA A 40 3.90 -16.21 3.85
CA ALA A 40 3.60 -15.35 4.98
C ALA A 40 4.46 -15.74 6.19
N PRO A 41 4.74 -14.82 7.13
CA PRO A 41 5.52 -15.13 8.32
C PRO A 41 4.95 -16.32 9.08
N GLY A 42 5.82 -17.26 9.45
CA GLY A 42 5.46 -18.49 10.17
C GLY A 42 5.01 -19.66 9.29
N ARG A 43 4.71 -19.45 8.02
CA ARG A 43 4.35 -20.52 7.08
C ARG A 43 5.57 -21.27 6.56
N THR A 44 5.36 -22.54 6.19
CA THR A 44 6.45 -23.39 5.68
C THR A 44 6.96 -22.92 4.32
N CYS A 45 8.26 -23.15 4.04
CA CYS A 45 8.92 -22.91 2.76
C CYS A 45 9.61 -24.20 2.23
N PRO A 46 8.83 -25.24 1.90
CA PRO A 46 9.38 -26.58 1.64
C PRO A 46 10.28 -26.64 0.41
N SER A 47 9.97 -25.85 -0.62
CA SER A 47 10.71 -25.83 -1.90
C SER A 47 11.85 -24.81 -1.92
N ALA A 48 11.96 -23.94 -0.92
CA ALA A 48 13.01 -22.94 -0.82
C ALA A 48 14.22 -23.49 -0.07
N ALA A 49 15.42 -23.01 -0.40
CA ALA A 49 16.60 -23.25 0.44
C ALA A 49 16.58 -22.31 1.65
N VAL A 50 17.22 -22.72 2.76
CA VAL A 50 17.42 -21.81 3.89
C VAL A 50 18.26 -20.61 3.41
N GLY A 51 17.77 -19.41 3.65
CA GLY A 51 18.40 -18.19 3.17
C GLY A 51 17.77 -17.61 1.88
N ASP A 52 16.90 -18.36 1.19
CA ASP A 52 16.14 -17.80 0.07
C ASP A 52 15.22 -16.68 0.55
N VAL A 53 15.16 -15.60 -0.22
CA VAL A 53 14.34 -14.43 0.10
C VAL A 53 13.26 -14.26 -0.96
N VAL A 54 12.04 -14.08 -0.49
CA VAL A 54 10.87 -13.75 -1.33
C VAL A 54 10.20 -12.50 -0.77
N VAL A 55 9.40 -11.84 -1.60
CA VAL A 55 8.46 -10.83 -1.11
C VAL A 55 7.08 -11.46 -1.03
N SER A 56 6.46 -11.36 0.12
CA SER A 56 5.09 -11.84 0.29
C SER A 56 4.13 -11.00 -0.56
N GLU A 57 3.33 -11.63 -1.41
CA GLU A 57 2.28 -10.93 -2.18
C GLU A 57 1.28 -10.22 -1.27
N ILE A 58 1.08 -10.76 -0.09
CA ILE A 58 0.08 -10.26 0.86
C ILE A 58 0.68 -9.23 1.79
N THR A 59 1.81 -9.56 2.42
CA THR A 59 2.41 -8.64 3.40
C THR A 59 3.34 -7.61 2.75
N GLN A 60 3.71 -7.81 1.48
CA GLN A 60 4.72 -7.01 0.76
C GLN A 60 6.06 -6.90 1.51
N LYS A 61 6.25 -7.68 2.57
CA LYS A 61 7.50 -7.76 3.32
C LYS A 61 8.46 -8.75 2.69
N SER A 62 9.74 -8.45 2.79
CA SER A 62 10.80 -9.41 2.44
C SER A 62 10.80 -10.54 3.47
N LEU A 63 10.53 -11.75 3.03
CA LEU A 63 10.56 -12.95 3.84
C LEU A 63 11.81 -13.76 3.52
N VAL A 64 12.45 -14.29 4.53
CA VAL A 64 13.57 -15.24 4.40
C VAL A 64 13.12 -16.62 4.84
N CYS A 65 13.42 -17.65 4.02
CA CYS A 65 13.22 -19.03 4.43
C CYS A 65 14.26 -19.39 5.50
N THR A 66 13.82 -19.72 6.71
CA THR A 66 14.70 -20.01 7.86
C THR A 66 14.20 -21.22 8.63
N LEU A 67 15.02 -21.79 9.51
CA LEU A 67 14.63 -22.89 10.38
C LEU A 67 14.00 -22.35 11.67
N ILE A 68 12.73 -22.70 11.90
CA ILE A 68 12.01 -22.42 13.15
C ILE A 68 11.44 -23.76 13.64
N ASP A 69 11.83 -24.18 14.82
CA ASP A 69 11.48 -25.48 15.42
C ASP A 69 11.81 -26.68 14.50
N GLY A 70 12.96 -26.62 13.81
CA GLY A 70 13.40 -27.65 12.88
C GLY A 70 12.68 -27.70 11.53
N GLN A 71 11.74 -26.81 11.28
CA GLN A 71 11.03 -26.68 10.02
C GLN A 71 11.47 -25.45 9.25
N LYS A 72 11.56 -25.56 7.91
CA LYS A 72 11.77 -24.41 7.04
C LYS A 72 10.48 -23.56 7.01
N LYS A 73 10.57 -22.31 7.48
CA LYS A 73 9.45 -21.37 7.51
C LYS A 73 9.87 -20.01 6.97
N TRP A 74 8.91 -19.32 6.34
CA TRP A 74 9.07 -17.92 5.99
C TRP A 74 9.04 -17.06 7.25
N TRP A 75 10.02 -16.18 7.38
CA TRP A 75 10.07 -15.20 8.46
C TRP A 75 10.44 -13.83 7.92
N VAL A 76 9.98 -12.78 8.56
CA VAL A 76 10.31 -11.41 8.12
C VAL A 76 11.81 -11.20 8.24
N LYS A 77 12.45 -10.82 7.16
CA LYS A 77 13.90 -10.61 7.12
C LYS A 77 14.30 -9.50 8.09
N GLY A 78 15.20 -9.83 9.00
CA GLY A 78 15.68 -8.90 10.04
C GLY A 78 14.90 -8.87 11.34
N GLU A 79 13.72 -9.50 11.41
CA GLU A 79 12.99 -9.63 12.68
C GLU A 79 13.54 -10.79 13.56
N PRO A 80 13.47 -10.66 14.90
CA PRO A 80 13.83 -11.75 15.81
C PRO A 80 12.98 -12.99 15.53
N LEU A 81 13.60 -14.17 15.59
CA LEU A 81 12.86 -15.44 15.48
C LEU A 81 11.93 -15.63 16.69
N PRO A 82 10.73 -16.23 16.48
CA PRO A 82 9.83 -16.56 17.59
C PRO A 82 10.50 -17.55 18.57
N ALA A 83 10.13 -17.47 19.84
CA ALA A 83 10.56 -18.45 20.80
C ALA A 83 10.04 -19.86 20.41
N ALA A 84 10.87 -20.88 20.56
CA ALA A 84 10.53 -22.24 20.17
C ALA A 84 9.25 -22.73 20.86
N THR A 85 8.24 -23.08 20.07
CA THR A 85 7.00 -23.72 20.55
C THR A 85 6.90 -25.11 19.92
N GLY A 86 6.77 -26.14 20.75
CA GLY A 86 6.77 -27.54 20.30
C GLY A 86 5.65 -27.91 19.34
N GLY A 87 6.04 -28.40 18.23
CA GLY A 87 5.55 -29.30 17.25
C GLY A 87 4.11 -29.40 16.78
N SER A 88 3.88 -29.31 15.44
CA SER A 88 2.98 -30.21 14.69
C SER A 88 3.36 -30.27 13.22
N THR A 89 3.34 -31.48 12.66
CA THR A 89 3.71 -31.77 11.26
C THR A 89 2.46 -32.04 10.45
N ASP A 90 2.00 -31.06 9.61
CA ASP A 90 1.17 -31.38 8.44
C ASP A 90 1.26 -30.25 7.39
N LYS A 91 1.43 -30.66 6.12
CA LYS A 91 1.78 -29.77 5.00
C LYS A 91 0.56 -29.45 4.12
N ALA A 92 0.29 -28.17 3.89
CA ALA A 92 -0.47 -27.70 2.74
C ALA A 92 0.52 -27.18 1.65
N PRO A 93 0.21 -27.31 0.35
CA PRO A 93 1.08 -26.80 -0.71
C PRO A 93 1.14 -25.28 -0.68
N GLU A 94 2.35 -24.76 -0.75
CA GLU A 94 2.66 -23.34 -0.62
C GLU A 94 2.91 -22.73 -2.00
N ILE A 95 2.19 -21.66 -2.31
CA ILE A 95 2.52 -20.83 -3.48
C ILE A 95 3.56 -19.81 -3.00
N VAL A 96 4.80 -20.00 -3.43
CA VAL A 96 5.90 -19.08 -3.16
C VAL A 96 5.85 -17.96 -4.20
N TYR A 97 5.61 -16.72 -3.76
CA TYR A 97 5.80 -15.59 -4.64
C TYR A 97 7.28 -15.36 -4.88
N ILE A 98 7.69 -15.52 -6.12
CA ILE A 98 9.02 -15.13 -6.60
C ILE A 98 8.84 -13.86 -7.41
N PRO A 99 9.40 -12.73 -6.99
CA PRO A 99 9.34 -11.49 -7.77
C PRO A 99 9.81 -11.75 -9.19
N LYS A 100 9.02 -11.34 -10.18
CA LYS A 100 9.38 -11.48 -11.60
C LYS A 100 10.56 -10.58 -11.96
N TYR A 101 10.76 -9.52 -11.19
CA TYR A 101 11.85 -8.57 -11.36
C TYR A 101 12.43 -8.18 -10.01
N LYS A 102 13.75 -8.16 -9.89
CA LYS A 102 14.49 -7.56 -8.78
C LYS A 102 15.38 -6.47 -9.33
N LEU A 103 15.58 -5.42 -8.56
CA LEU A 103 16.49 -4.35 -8.94
C LEU A 103 17.89 -4.91 -9.22
N PRO A 104 18.39 -4.83 -10.48
CA PRO A 104 19.64 -5.52 -10.82
C PRO A 104 20.86 -4.80 -10.24
N ALA A 105 21.92 -5.56 -9.97
CA ALA A 105 23.17 -5.02 -9.42
C ALA A 105 23.75 -3.84 -10.25
N LYS A 106 23.59 -3.87 -11.58
CA LYS A 106 23.99 -2.77 -12.47
C LYS A 106 23.19 -1.48 -12.26
N ALA A 107 21.91 -1.59 -11.82
CA ALA A 107 21.10 -0.44 -11.47
C ALA A 107 21.50 0.09 -10.09
N LEU A 108 21.69 -0.79 -9.11
CA LEU A 108 22.21 -0.44 -7.78
C LEU A 108 23.59 0.24 -7.89
N ALA A 109 24.45 -0.20 -8.80
CA ALA A 109 25.76 0.44 -9.03
C ALA A 109 25.67 1.92 -9.46
N LYS A 110 24.52 2.34 -10.03
CA LYS A 110 24.25 3.74 -10.42
C LYS A 110 23.65 4.59 -9.30
N MET A 111 23.36 3.99 -8.15
CA MET A 111 22.75 4.62 -7.01
C MET A 111 23.72 4.68 -5.84
N LYS A 112 23.56 5.69 -4.99
CA LYS A 112 24.02 5.65 -3.60
C LYS A 112 22.79 5.37 -2.74
N LEU A 113 22.84 4.31 -1.96
CA LEU A 113 21.74 3.87 -1.12
C LEU A 113 22.04 4.21 0.34
N TYR A 114 21.04 4.72 1.04
CA TYR A 114 21.03 4.85 2.49
C TYR A 114 19.84 4.03 2.99
N GLU A 115 20.11 2.95 3.69
CA GLU A 115 19.12 1.99 4.17
C GLU A 115 18.77 2.23 5.64
N ASN A 116 17.54 1.92 6.01
CA ASN A 116 17.02 1.94 7.37
C ASN A 116 17.26 3.30 8.08
N VAL A 117 17.07 4.39 7.37
CA VAL A 117 17.22 5.74 7.93
C VAL A 117 16.03 6.05 8.82
N THR A 118 16.24 6.06 10.14
CA THR A 118 15.21 6.41 11.12
C THR A 118 14.79 7.87 10.96
N TYR A 119 13.50 8.13 10.72
CA TYR A 119 12.94 9.48 10.56
C TYR A 119 12.13 9.95 11.78
N ALA A 120 11.68 9.02 12.63
CA ALA A 120 10.98 9.30 13.89
C ALA A 120 11.32 8.20 14.92
N ASN A 121 10.83 8.32 16.16
CA ASN A 121 11.24 7.46 17.27
C ASN A 121 10.09 6.84 18.07
N LYS A 122 8.88 6.86 17.53
CA LYS A 122 7.71 6.22 18.18
C LYS A 122 7.66 4.72 17.95
N SER A 123 8.35 4.24 16.91
CA SER A 123 8.38 2.86 16.49
C SER A 123 9.65 2.54 15.72
N ALA A 124 10.10 1.27 15.80
CA ALA A 124 11.15 0.76 14.92
C ALA A 124 10.75 0.76 13.44
N THR A 125 9.44 0.73 13.13
CA THR A 125 8.89 0.82 11.78
C THR A 125 9.13 2.18 11.10
N GLN A 126 9.40 3.24 11.89
CA GLN A 126 9.59 4.60 11.39
C GLN A 126 10.97 4.82 10.78
N HIS A 127 11.29 4.08 9.72
CA HIS A 127 12.51 4.23 8.91
C HIS A 127 12.16 4.31 7.41
N LEU A 128 13.15 4.63 6.60
CA LEU A 128 13.02 4.74 5.15
C LEU A 128 14.36 4.45 4.47
N ASP A 129 14.29 4.07 3.20
CA ASP A 129 15.44 3.92 2.32
C ASP A 129 15.54 5.12 1.37
N ILE A 130 16.76 5.62 1.13
CA ILE A 130 16.98 6.72 0.18
C ILE A 130 17.87 6.24 -0.97
N TYR A 131 17.33 6.28 -2.17
CA TYR A 131 18.00 5.94 -3.43
C TYR A 131 18.42 7.21 -4.15
N MET A 132 19.73 7.47 -4.19
CA MET A 132 20.31 8.68 -4.78
C MET A 132 20.97 8.38 -6.13
N PRO A 133 20.64 9.09 -7.24
CA PRO A 133 21.34 8.93 -8.51
C PRO A 133 22.78 9.42 -8.39
N LYS A 134 23.77 8.57 -8.72
CA LYS A 134 25.18 8.96 -8.75
C LYS A 134 25.43 9.98 -9.87
N GLY A 135 26.31 10.94 -9.60
CA GLY A 135 26.72 11.95 -10.59
C GLY A 135 25.71 13.09 -10.81
N VAL A 136 24.62 13.12 -10.06
CA VAL A 136 23.63 14.21 -10.12
C VAL A 136 23.74 15.08 -8.86
N SER A 137 24.00 16.37 -9.05
CA SER A 137 24.06 17.33 -7.94
C SER A 137 22.64 17.79 -7.60
N LYS A 138 22.29 17.73 -6.32
CA LYS A 138 20.99 18.18 -5.78
C LYS A 138 19.78 17.70 -6.62
N PRO A 139 19.62 16.36 -6.83
CA PRO A 139 18.47 15.85 -7.55
C PRO A 139 17.16 16.24 -6.82
N PRO A 140 16.02 16.34 -7.54
CA PRO A 140 14.73 16.36 -6.92
C PRO A 140 14.45 15.02 -6.22
N LEU A 141 13.57 15.03 -5.21
CA LEU A 141 13.23 13.85 -4.42
C LEU A 141 11.75 13.49 -4.57
N ILE A 142 11.47 12.23 -4.82
CA ILE A 142 10.13 11.64 -4.68
C ILE A 142 10.09 10.85 -3.38
N VAL A 143 9.13 11.14 -2.51
CA VAL A 143 8.85 10.40 -1.30
C VAL A 143 7.74 9.40 -1.62
N TRP A 144 8.07 8.11 -1.65
CA TRP A 144 7.16 7.05 -2.03
C TRP A 144 6.62 6.32 -0.80
N THR A 145 5.33 6.12 -0.75
CA THR A 145 4.62 5.32 0.25
C THR A 145 4.01 4.10 -0.41
N HIS A 146 4.29 2.91 0.13
CA HIS A 146 3.82 1.63 -0.42
C HIS A 146 2.33 1.40 -0.16
N GLY A 147 1.69 0.58 -1.01
CA GLY A 147 0.33 0.09 -0.83
C GLY A 147 0.22 -0.97 0.27
N GLY A 148 -0.87 -1.76 0.23
CA GLY A 148 -1.07 -2.87 1.15
C GLY A 148 -2.20 -2.65 2.17
N GLY A 149 -3.17 -1.78 1.88
CA GLY A 149 -4.38 -1.60 2.70
C GLY A 149 -4.11 -1.12 4.13
N PHE A 150 -2.97 -0.51 4.39
CA PHE A 150 -2.46 -0.11 5.73
C PHE A 150 -2.16 -1.29 6.66
N VAL A 151 -2.18 -2.53 6.19
CA VAL A 151 -1.95 -3.73 7.01
C VAL A 151 -0.69 -4.48 6.64
N ILE A 152 -0.13 -4.22 5.46
CA ILE A 152 1.02 -4.94 4.89
C ILE A 152 1.92 -3.99 4.10
N GLY A 153 3.17 -4.39 3.89
CA GLY A 153 4.16 -3.66 3.12
C GLY A 153 5.31 -3.11 3.96
N ASP A 154 6.36 -2.71 3.29
CA ASP A 154 7.54 -2.05 3.86
C ASP A 154 8.29 -1.22 2.79
N ASP A 155 9.40 -0.59 3.17
CA ASP A 155 10.23 0.22 2.27
C ASP A 155 11.02 -0.59 1.23
N ASP A 156 11.12 -1.92 1.39
CA ASP A 156 11.69 -2.82 0.40
C ASP A 156 10.82 -2.94 -0.87
N PHE A 157 9.54 -2.50 -0.81
CA PHE A 157 8.61 -2.49 -1.94
C PHE A 157 9.24 -1.95 -3.23
N MET A 158 10.03 -0.87 -3.15
CA MET A 158 10.68 -0.28 -4.32
C MET A 158 11.82 -1.13 -4.90
N LYS A 159 12.16 -2.27 -4.31
CA LYS A 159 13.24 -3.17 -4.80
C LYS A 159 12.73 -4.25 -5.77
N PHE A 160 11.40 -4.37 -5.97
CA PHE A 160 10.80 -5.51 -6.68
C PHE A 160 9.78 -5.08 -7.76
N ASP A 161 9.63 -5.93 -8.77
CA ASP A 161 8.64 -5.87 -9.85
C ASP A 161 8.47 -4.50 -10.52
N GLU A 162 7.26 -4.02 -10.70
CA GLU A 162 6.96 -2.80 -11.44
C GLU A 162 7.47 -1.56 -10.69
N SER A 163 7.45 -1.57 -9.36
CA SER A 163 7.99 -0.49 -8.55
C SER A 163 9.51 -0.37 -8.68
N ALA A 164 10.24 -1.48 -8.78
CA ALA A 164 11.68 -1.46 -9.04
C ALA A 164 12.02 -0.91 -10.42
N LYS A 165 11.22 -1.24 -11.45
CA LYS A 165 11.37 -0.67 -12.80
C LYS A 165 11.12 0.85 -12.78
N LEU A 166 10.11 1.29 -12.03
CA LEU A 166 9.83 2.71 -11.84
C LEU A 166 10.96 3.42 -11.08
N LEU A 167 11.49 2.82 -10.01
CA LEU A 167 12.65 3.32 -9.29
C LEU A 167 13.86 3.48 -10.22
N GLU A 168 14.19 2.43 -11.00
CA GLU A 168 15.29 2.50 -11.96
C GLU A 168 15.11 3.65 -12.97
N LEU A 169 13.87 3.86 -13.41
CA LEU A 169 13.54 4.93 -14.33
C LEU A 169 13.66 6.31 -13.69
N PHE A 170 13.23 6.49 -12.44
CA PHE A 170 13.44 7.73 -11.70
C PHE A 170 14.95 8.04 -11.56
N ILE A 171 15.73 7.07 -11.12
CA ILE A 171 17.18 7.23 -10.98
C ILE A 171 17.86 7.57 -12.33
N LYS A 172 17.49 6.86 -13.41
CA LYS A 172 17.96 7.16 -14.77
C LYS A 172 17.64 8.58 -15.21
N ASN A 173 16.53 9.12 -14.75
CA ASN A 173 16.13 10.50 -15.00
C ASN A 173 16.75 11.52 -14.02
N GLY A 174 17.64 11.10 -13.13
CA GLY A 174 18.29 11.98 -12.16
C GLY A 174 17.36 12.43 -11.03
N ILE A 175 16.36 11.62 -10.67
CA ILE A 175 15.43 11.86 -9.58
C ILE A 175 15.79 10.89 -8.45
N ALA A 176 15.94 11.40 -7.22
CA ALA A 176 16.10 10.59 -6.03
C ALA A 176 14.74 10.07 -5.55
N VAL A 177 14.74 8.93 -4.86
CA VAL A 177 13.54 8.34 -4.26
C VAL A 177 13.81 8.03 -2.80
N ALA A 178 12.86 8.37 -1.91
CA ALA A 178 12.81 7.88 -0.55
C ALA A 178 11.62 6.93 -0.42
N SER A 179 11.86 5.65 -0.16
CA SER A 179 10.82 4.66 0.13
C SER A 179 10.54 4.65 1.62
N VAL A 180 9.31 4.96 2.00
CA VAL A 180 8.93 5.18 3.40
C VAL A 180 8.23 3.96 3.96
N ASN A 181 8.74 3.44 5.08
CA ASN A 181 8.03 2.53 5.93
C ASN A 181 7.22 3.32 6.95
N TYR A 182 5.97 2.94 7.20
CA TYR A 182 5.06 3.61 8.12
C TYR A 182 4.37 2.57 9.02
N ARG A 183 3.91 2.98 10.19
CA ARG A 183 3.22 2.08 11.13
C ARG A 183 1.96 1.52 10.50
N LEU A 184 1.89 0.19 10.44
CA LEU A 184 0.74 -0.54 9.95
C LEU A 184 -0.36 -0.60 11.03
N SER A 185 -1.56 -0.97 10.63
CA SER A 185 -2.76 -0.97 11.49
C SER A 185 -2.66 -1.89 12.70
N GLN A 186 -1.87 -2.98 12.60
CA GLN A 186 -1.60 -3.87 13.72
C GLN A 186 -0.75 -3.20 14.80
N GLU A 187 0.00 -2.17 14.44
CA GLU A 187 0.83 -1.40 15.37
C GLU A 187 0.09 -0.15 15.87
N ALA A 188 -0.53 0.59 14.96
CA ALA A 188 -1.26 1.81 15.30
C ALA A 188 -2.35 2.13 14.27
N LEU A 189 -3.57 2.35 14.74
CA LEU A 189 -4.71 2.73 13.92
C LEU A 189 -4.59 4.18 13.39
N PHE A 190 -5.57 4.60 12.59
CA PHE A 190 -5.72 5.97 12.14
C PHE A 190 -5.51 6.97 13.32
N PRO A 191 -4.74 8.04 13.12
CA PRO A 191 -4.13 8.56 11.88
C PRO A 191 -2.64 8.20 11.72
N ALA A 192 -2.11 7.17 12.41
CA ALA A 192 -0.69 6.93 12.60
C ALA A 192 0.13 6.89 11.29
N ALA A 193 -0.31 6.13 10.28
CA ALA A 193 0.38 6.04 8.99
C ALA A 193 0.49 7.41 8.29
N GLY A 194 -0.58 8.22 8.40
CA GLY A 194 -0.58 9.59 7.87
C GLY A 194 0.37 10.53 8.60
N VAL A 195 0.42 10.43 9.92
CA VAL A 195 1.38 11.16 10.77
C VAL A 195 2.80 10.79 10.38
N ASP A 196 3.09 9.50 10.22
CA ASP A 196 4.41 8.99 9.86
C ASP A 196 4.85 9.53 8.48
N THR A 197 3.96 9.51 7.50
CA THR A 197 4.23 10.03 6.15
C THR A 197 4.60 11.53 6.18
N LYS A 198 3.84 12.37 6.91
CA LYS A 198 4.18 13.81 7.04
C LYS A 198 5.49 14.01 7.80
N SER A 199 5.74 13.25 8.86
CA SER A 199 7.00 13.30 9.61
C SER A 199 8.19 12.89 8.75
N ALA A 200 8.05 11.86 7.91
CA ALA A 200 9.09 11.45 6.96
C ALA A 200 9.43 12.56 5.96
N ILE A 201 8.44 13.24 5.39
CA ILE A 201 8.66 14.37 4.46
C ILE A 201 9.39 15.52 5.16
N ARG A 202 8.99 15.88 6.38
CA ARG A 202 9.63 16.95 7.18
C ARG A 202 11.06 16.58 7.55
N PHE A 203 11.28 15.34 8.00
CA PHE A 203 12.62 14.82 8.28
C PHE A 203 13.53 14.87 7.04
N LEU A 204 13.04 14.37 5.91
CA LEU A 204 13.79 14.40 4.66
C LEU A 204 14.16 15.83 4.28
N ARG A 205 13.23 16.78 4.37
CA ARG A 205 13.51 18.18 4.03
C ARG A 205 14.52 18.83 4.98
N ALA A 206 14.39 18.58 6.28
CA ALA A 206 15.34 19.08 7.29
C ALA A 206 16.77 18.54 7.06
N ASN A 207 16.89 17.33 6.55
CA ASN A 207 18.16 16.63 6.33
C ASN A 207 18.64 16.64 4.87
N ALA A 208 18.05 17.48 4.01
CA ALA A 208 18.38 17.50 2.58
C ALA A 208 19.86 17.73 2.28
N SER A 209 20.53 18.58 3.04
CA SER A 209 21.97 18.84 2.90
C SER A 209 22.82 17.62 3.26
N LYS A 210 22.43 16.83 4.27
CA LYS A 210 23.11 15.61 4.72
C LYS A 210 23.10 14.53 3.62
N TYR A 211 21.98 14.38 2.92
CA TYR A 211 21.81 13.34 1.90
C TYR A 211 22.11 13.84 0.49
N GLY A 212 22.05 15.15 0.22
CA GLY A 212 22.49 15.78 -1.00
C GLY A 212 21.44 16.00 -2.09
N TYR A 213 20.14 15.99 -1.77
CA TYR A 213 19.05 16.34 -2.69
C TYR A 213 18.54 17.79 -2.47
N ASP A 214 17.72 18.29 -3.40
CA ASP A 214 17.19 19.66 -3.34
C ASP A 214 15.97 19.75 -2.42
N PRO A 215 15.99 20.48 -1.27
CA PRO A 215 14.88 20.58 -0.35
C PRO A 215 13.64 21.29 -0.92
N LYS A 216 13.77 22.00 -2.04
CA LYS A 216 12.67 22.71 -2.70
C LYS A 216 11.94 21.85 -3.74
N LYS A 217 12.53 20.75 -4.18
CA LYS A 217 12.05 19.94 -5.31
C LYS A 217 11.56 18.58 -4.84
N PHE A 218 10.49 18.58 -4.07
CA PHE A 218 9.88 17.37 -3.54
C PHE A 218 8.59 17.04 -4.28
N ALA A 219 8.34 15.75 -4.50
CA ALA A 219 7.04 15.18 -4.78
C ALA A 219 6.74 14.04 -3.80
N THR A 220 5.47 13.71 -3.65
CA THR A 220 5.03 12.46 -3.05
C THR A 220 4.53 11.52 -4.13
N GLY A 221 4.55 10.22 -3.86
CA GLY A 221 3.94 9.21 -4.72
C GLY A 221 3.61 7.97 -3.93
N GLY A 222 2.72 7.16 -4.45
CA GLY A 222 2.35 5.91 -3.82
C GLY A 222 1.36 5.13 -4.66
N ASP A 223 1.04 3.94 -4.18
CA ASP A 223 0.08 3.04 -4.78
C ASP A 223 -0.97 2.59 -3.76
N SER A 224 -2.25 2.47 -4.17
CA SER A 224 -3.35 2.02 -3.30
C SER A 224 -3.40 2.81 -1.97
N ALA A 225 -3.33 2.15 -0.82
CA ALA A 225 -3.25 2.80 0.50
C ALA A 225 -2.11 3.82 0.60
N GLY A 226 -0.94 3.51 0.02
CA GLY A 226 0.18 4.45 -0.04
C GLY A 226 -0.11 5.66 -0.92
N SER A 227 -0.93 5.50 -1.95
CA SER A 227 -1.38 6.64 -2.74
C SER A 227 -2.27 7.59 -1.94
N TYR A 228 -3.19 7.05 -1.12
CA TYR A 228 -3.92 7.90 -0.17
C TYR A 228 -2.97 8.67 0.75
N LEU A 229 -1.93 8.02 1.29
CA LEU A 229 -0.94 8.69 2.16
C LEU A 229 -0.16 9.78 1.41
N ALA A 230 0.21 9.53 0.16
CA ALA A 230 0.87 10.51 -0.70
C ALA A 230 -0.03 11.70 -1.02
N LEU A 231 -1.30 11.46 -1.37
CA LEU A 231 -2.32 12.48 -1.60
C LEU A 231 -2.58 13.29 -0.33
N MET A 232 -2.81 12.60 0.79
CA MET A 232 -3.05 13.21 2.09
C MET A 232 -1.91 14.18 2.47
N ALA A 233 -0.66 13.73 2.37
CA ALA A 233 0.50 14.57 2.71
C ALA A 233 0.63 15.77 1.77
N ALA A 234 0.37 15.60 0.47
CA ALA A 234 0.42 16.66 -0.52
C ALA A 234 -0.69 17.71 -0.34
N ILE A 235 -1.91 17.26 -0.06
CA ILE A 235 -3.10 18.11 0.06
C ILE A 235 -3.14 18.83 1.41
N THR A 236 -2.89 18.12 2.51
CA THR A 236 -2.90 18.73 3.85
C THR A 236 -1.62 19.49 4.15
N ALA A 237 -0.50 19.13 3.57
CA ALA A 237 0.80 19.81 3.64
C ALA A 237 1.05 20.54 4.98
N ASP A 238 0.95 21.87 4.96
CA ASP A 238 1.11 22.75 6.14
C ASP A 238 -0.25 23.21 6.71
N GLN A 239 -1.38 22.65 6.24
CA GLN A 239 -2.70 22.90 6.82
C GLN A 239 -2.87 22.09 8.12
N PRO A 240 -3.51 22.64 9.16
CA PRO A 240 -3.84 21.87 10.36
C PRO A 240 -4.67 20.64 10.00
N SER A 241 -4.26 19.48 10.47
CA SER A 241 -4.90 18.19 10.14
C SER A 241 -4.67 17.18 11.26
N PRO A 242 -5.43 16.07 11.34
CA PRO A 242 -5.17 14.98 12.27
C PRO A 242 -3.83 14.29 12.04
N PHE A 243 -3.18 14.55 10.91
CA PHE A 243 -1.89 13.97 10.51
C PHE A 243 -0.67 14.79 10.97
N ASP A 244 -0.85 15.77 11.83
CA ASP A 244 0.25 16.55 12.38
C ASP A 244 0.63 16.05 13.78
N ASP A 245 1.89 15.64 13.94
CA ASP A 245 2.43 15.24 15.23
C ASP A 245 2.94 16.48 16.00
N PRO A 246 2.32 16.84 17.13
CA PRO A 246 2.80 17.97 17.92
C PRO A 246 4.18 17.72 18.57
N THR A 247 4.61 16.46 18.64
CA THR A 247 5.91 16.05 19.22
C THR A 247 7.00 15.85 18.17
N ASP A 248 6.68 15.97 16.86
CA ASP A 248 7.67 15.87 15.78
C ASP A 248 8.73 16.96 15.94
N PRO A 249 10.02 16.63 16.10
CA PRO A 249 11.10 17.61 16.18
C PRO A 249 11.19 18.49 14.92
N ASN A 250 10.70 18.00 13.79
CA ASN A 250 10.68 18.73 12.51
C ASN A 250 9.33 19.41 12.22
N ARG A 251 8.41 19.51 13.19
CA ARG A 251 7.05 20.05 12.96
C ARG A 251 7.03 21.48 12.36
N GLY A 252 8.09 22.25 12.56
CA GLY A 252 8.27 23.58 11.97
C GLY A 252 8.77 23.57 10.52
N VAL A 253 9.14 22.40 10.01
CA VAL A 253 9.58 22.23 8.62
C VAL A 253 8.38 21.96 7.73
N SER A 254 8.30 22.64 6.57
CA SER A 254 7.17 22.49 5.66
C SER A 254 7.09 21.06 5.08
N ALA A 255 5.87 20.51 5.00
CA ALA A 255 5.56 19.27 4.30
C ALA A 255 5.12 19.49 2.84
N LYS A 256 5.09 20.73 2.32
CA LYS A 256 4.67 21.04 0.94
C LYS A 256 5.49 20.31 -0.11
N VAL A 257 4.82 19.88 -1.16
CA VAL A 257 5.43 19.23 -2.33
C VAL A 257 4.96 19.91 -3.61
N SER A 258 5.73 19.75 -4.70
CA SER A 258 5.43 20.37 -6.00
C SER A 258 4.52 19.50 -6.87
N ALA A 259 4.50 18.20 -6.62
CA ALA A 259 3.68 17.24 -7.35
C ALA A 259 3.29 16.06 -6.44
N VAL A 260 2.21 15.39 -6.81
CA VAL A 260 1.81 14.10 -6.24
C VAL A 260 1.54 13.12 -7.38
N ILE A 261 1.99 11.88 -7.19
CA ILE A 261 1.80 10.76 -8.11
C ILE A 261 0.85 9.78 -7.43
N ASP A 262 -0.35 9.67 -7.97
CA ASP A 262 -1.43 8.84 -7.44
C ASP A 262 -1.61 7.61 -8.34
N LEU A 263 -1.35 6.42 -7.78
CA LEU A 263 -1.67 5.16 -8.42
C LEU A 263 -2.86 4.52 -7.68
N TYR A 264 -4.03 4.62 -8.30
CA TYR A 264 -5.28 3.97 -7.83
C TYR A 264 -5.57 4.16 -6.33
N GLY A 265 -5.33 5.35 -5.79
CA GLY A 265 -5.67 5.72 -4.41
C GLY A 265 -7.13 6.15 -4.26
N ASN A 266 -7.63 6.03 -3.04
CA ASN A 266 -8.88 6.68 -2.63
C ASN A 266 -8.61 8.11 -2.11
N VAL A 267 -9.67 8.88 -1.96
CA VAL A 267 -9.64 10.29 -1.49
C VAL A 267 -10.49 10.51 -0.25
N ASP A 268 -11.58 9.75 -0.18
CA ASP A 268 -12.53 9.79 0.91
C ASP A 268 -13.06 8.37 1.16
N PHE A 269 -13.07 7.95 2.42
CA PHE A 269 -13.38 6.56 2.77
C PHE A 269 -14.88 6.24 2.67
N PHE A 270 -15.76 7.23 2.85
CA PHE A 270 -17.18 7.05 2.62
C PHE A 270 -17.50 7.03 1.13
N GLU A 271 -16.85 7.90 0.35
CA GLU A 271 -17.02 7.94 -1.09
C GLU A 271 -16.51 6.66 -1.76
N MET A 272 -15.35 6.14 -1.32
CA MET A 272 -14.78 4.89 -1.83
C MET A 272 -15.80 3.74 -1.68
N THR A 273 -16.41 3.59 -0.51
CA THR A 273 -17.45 2.58 -0.28
C THR A 273 -18.65 2.80 -1.21
N SER A 274 -19.16 4.04 -1.26
CA SER A 274 -20.29 4.40 -2.11
C SER A 274 -20.02 4.21 -3.60
N ASN A 275 -18.80 4.55 -4.07
CA ASN A 275 -18.41 4.36 -5.46
C ASN A 275 -18.31 2.89 -5.84
N ASN A 276 -17.78 2.03 -4.96
CA ASN A 276 -17.70 0.59 -5.19
C ASN A 276 -19.09 -0.04 -5.28
N GLU A 277 -20.07 0.42 -4.49
CA GLU A 277 -21.45 -0.02 -4.57
C GLU A 277 -22.17 0.48 -5.83
N LYS A 278 -22.01 1.76 -6.15
CA LYS A 278 -22.70 2.42 -7.25
C LYS A 278 -22.19 1.99 -8.63
N TYR A 279 -20.90 1.67 -8.72
CA TYR A 279 -20.21 1.30 -9.97
C TYR A 279 -19.60 -0.10 -9.81
N PRO A 280 -20.45 -1.16 -9.81
CA PRO A 280 -19.98 -2.52 -9.62
C PRO A 280 -19.03 -2.92 -10.76
N CYS A 281 -17.98 -3.63 -10.38
CA CYS A 281 -16.98 -4.16 -11.30
C CYS A 281 -17.12 -5.69 -11.44
N ASP A 282 -16.43 -6.26 -12.41
CA ASP A 282 -16.30 -7.71 -12.58
C ASP A 282 -15.36 -8.28 -11.51
N GLN A 283 -15.92 -8.75 -10.39
CA GLN A 283 -15.16 -9.31 -9.26
C GLN A 283 -14.31 -10.54 -9.63
N SER A 284 -14.59 -11.21 -10.75
CA SER A 284 -13.75 -12.32 -11.23
C SER A 284 -12.35 -11.84 -11.65
N LYS A 285 -12.20 -10.56 -11.93
CA LYS A 285 -10.92 -9.90 -12.26
C LYS A 285 -10.23 -9.28 -11.04
N ASN A 286 -10.86 -9.32 -9.86
CA ASN A 286 -10.28 -8.73 -8.66
C ASN A 286 -9.12 -9.59 -8.14
N PRO A 287 -7.88 -9.07 -8.12
CA PRO A 287 -6.74 -9.81 -7.59
C PRO A 287 -6.80 -9.99 -6.06
N TYR A 288 -7.68 -9.24 -5.40
CA TYR A 288 -7.87 -9.26 -3.93
C TYR A 288 -9.33 -9.58 -3.58
N PRO A 289 -9.81 -10.81 -3.86
CA PRO A 289 -11.21 -11.18 -3.62
C PRO A 289 -11.55 -11.08 -2.13
N GLY A 290 -12.68 -10.43 -1.84
CA GLY A 290 -13.22 -10.29 -0.48
C GLY A 290 -12.88 -8.97 0.23
N ALA A 291 -12.20 -8.03 -0.42
CA ALA A 291 -11.83 -6.76 0.19
C ALA A 291 -12.15 -5.50 -0.66
N PRO A 292 -13.31 -5.38 -1.35
CA PRO A 292 -13.64 -4.10 -1.94
C PRO A 292 -13.89 -3.09 -0.82
N GLY A 293 -13.03 -2.09 -0.72
CA GLY A 293 -13.21 -1.01 0.24
C GLY A 293 -13.08 -1.38 1.71
N ASN A 294 -12.40 -2.49 2.05
CA ASN A 294 -12.22 -2.87 3.44
C ASN A 294 -11.24 -1.92 4.16
N ILE A 295 -11.79 -0.91 4.82
CA ILE A 295 -11.06 0.08 5.61
C ILE A 295 -11.00 -0.27 7.10
N HIS A 296 -11.70 -1.32 7.53
CA HIS A 296 -11.74 -1.76 8.92
C HIS A 296 -10.35 -1.94 9.56
N PRO A 297 -9.37 -2.53 8.86
CA PRO A 297 -8.05 -2.70 9.47
C PRO A 297 -7.41 -1.38 9.92
N TRP A 298 -7.60 -0.28 9.17
CA TRP A 298 -6.96 1.00 9.52
C TRP A 298 -7.74 1.81 10.56
N PHE A 299 -9.06 1.73 10.54
CA PHE A 299 -9.92 2.49 11.44
C PHE A 299 -10.40 1.69 12.64
N GLY A 300 -10.39 0.36 12.57
CA GLY A 300 -11.01 -0.52 13.56
C GLY A 300 -12.53 -0.66 13.35
N ASP A 301 -13.30 -0.66 14.43
CA ASP A 301 -14.76 -0.84 14.36
C ASP A 301 -15.46 0.40 13.77
N THR A 302 -15.79 0.32 12.49
CA THR A 302 -16.44 1.41 11.75
C THR A 302 -17.90 1.67 12.14
N THR A 303 -18.49 0.87 13.02
CA THR A 303 -19.81 1.17 13.62
C THR A 303 -19.72 2.17 14.77
N ASN A 304 -18.53 2.36 15.31
CA ASN A 304 -18.27 3.29 16.40
C ASN A 304 -18.30 4.74 15.90
N SER A 305 -19.02 5.61 16.59
CA SER A 305 -19.19 7.02 16.21
C SER A 305 -17.88 7.82 16.19
N LYS A 306 -16.92 7.48 17.07
CA LYS A 306 -15.58 8.10 17.05
C LYS A 306 -14.83 7.69 15.78
N VAL A 307 -14.86 6.42 15.42
CA VAL A 307 -14.22 5.92 14.20
C VAL A 307 -14.86 6.55 12.96
N GLN A 308 -16.17 6.73 12.91
CA GLN A 308 -16.82 7.47 11.83
C GLN A 308 -16.38 8.94 11.76
N ALA A 309 -16.18 9.59 12.91
CA ALA A 309 -15.62 10.94 12.93
C ALA A 309 -14.16 10.96 12.43
N ASP A 310 -13.36 9.97 12.79
CA ASP A 310 -11.99 9.78 12.31
C ASP A 310 -11.97 9.57 10.79
N MET A 311 -12.82 8.70 10.25
CA MET A 311 -12.98 8.49 8.79
C MET A 311 -13.34 9.79 8.06
N LYS A 312 -14.27 10.57 8.63
CA LYS A 312 -14.66 11.88 8.08
C LYS A 312 -13.49 12.86 8.09
N SER A 313 -12.69 12.88 9.15
CA SER A 313 -11.52 13.75 9.25
C SER A 313 -10.39 13.34 8.30
N GLY A 314 -10.37 12.07 7.88
CA GLY A 314 -9.47 11.52 6.87
C GLY A 314 -9.87 11.86 5.42
N GLY A 315 -11.09 12.32 5.18
CA GLY A 315 -11.52 12.74 3.84
C GLY A 315 -10.75 13.97 3.35
N LEU A 316 -10.27 13.97 2.11
CA LEU A 316 -9.36 14.99 1.60
C LEU A 316 -10.05 16.14 0.88
N TYR A 317 -11.30 16.01 0.47
CA TYR A 317 -12.03 17.06 -0.25
C TYR A 317 -12.15 18.40 0.51
N PRO A 318 -12.38 18.43 1.83
CA PRO A 318 -12.38 19.70 2.59
C PRO A 318 -11.05 20.44 2.50
N TYR A 319 -9.93 19.70 2.52
CA TYR A 319 -8.57 20.28 2.42
C TYR A 319 -8.27 20.75 0.98
N ILE A 320 -8.75 20.05 -0.04
CA ILE A 320 -8.67 20.52 -1.44
C ILE A 320 -9.41 21.85 -1.57
N LYS A 321 -10.64 21.93 -1.04
CA LYS A 321 -11.49 23.12 -1.12
C LYS A 321 -10.90 24.30 -0.38
N SER A 322 -10.23 24.10 0.75
CA SER A 322 -9.60 25.16 1.56
C SER A 322 -8.19 25.53 1.11
N SER A 323 -7.61 24.77 0.20
CA SER A 323 -6.23 25.00 -0.23
C SER A 323 -6.09 26.25 -1.09
N THR A 324 -5.11 27.10 -0.75
CA THR A 324 -4.72 28.26 -1.55
C THR A 324 -3.69 27.93 -2.62
N SER A 325 -3.06 26.75 -2.55
CA SER A 325 -2.05 26.30 -3.51
C SER A 325 -1.95 24.78 -3.48
N LEU A 326 -2.47 24.14 -4.50
CA LEU A 326 -2.36 22.69 -4.70
C LEU A 326 -1.10 22.34 -5.50
N PRO A 327 -0.45 21.18 -5.24
CA PRO A 327 0.60 20.66 -6.11
C PRO A 327 0.05 20.27 -7.49
N ALA A 328 0.92 19.84 -8.40
CA ALA A 328 0.47 19.20 -9.63
C ALA A 328 0.11 17.72 -9.35
N PHE A 329 -1.05 17.27 -9.85
CA PHE A 329 -1.53 15.89 -9.67
C PHE A 329 -1.27 15.08 -10.94
N TYR A 330 -0.69 13.90 -10.77
CA TYR A 330 -0.52 12.87 -11.79
C TYR A 330 -1.23 11.60 -11.33
N ILE A 331 -2.42 11.36 -11.87
CA ILE A 331 -3.38 10.36 -11.41
C ILE A 331 -3.48 9.23 -12.44
N PHE A 332 -3.27 7.99 -12.01
CA PHE A 332 -3.30 6.80 -12.86
C PHE A 332 -4.18 5.73 -12.22
N HIS A 333 -5.18 5.22 -12.97
CA HIS A 333 -6.13 4.25 -12.45
C HIS A 333 -6.52 3.24 -13.52
N GLY A 334 -6.75 2.00 -13.15
CA GLY A 334 -7.26 0.98 -14.06
C GLY A 334 -8.78 1.11 -14.22
N SER A 335 -9.32 0.89 -15.43
CA SER A 335 -10.77 0.94 -15.64
C SER A 335 -11.53 -0.21 -14.99
N ASP A 336 -10.85 -1.35 -14.77
CA ASP A 336 -11.41 -2.59 -14.25
C ASP A 336 -10.98 -2.83 -12.78
N ASP A 337 -10.60 -1.75 -12.09
CA ASP A 337 -10.23 -1.82 -10.66
C ASP A 337 -11.46 -2.07 -9.80
N CYS A 338 -11.42 -3.18 -9.05
CA CYS A 338 -12.49 -3.62 -8.16
C CYS A 338 -12.17 -3.42 -6.67
N SER A 339 -10.96 -2.99 -6.34
CA SER A 339 -10.56 -2.71 -4.95
C SER A 339 -10.84 -1.24 -4.60
N VAL A 340 -10.44 -0.33 -5.48
CA VAL A 340 -10.76 1.10 -5.40
C VAL A 340 -11.39 1.50 -6.72
N SER A 341 -12.57 2.07 -6.68
CA SER A 341 -13.29 2.45 -7.90
C SER A 341 -12.52 3.54 -8.69
N PRO A 342 -12.38 3.42 -10.02
CA PRO A 342 -11.79 4.49 -10.83
C PRO A 342 -12.57 5.81 -10.77
N TYR A 343 -13.75 5.81 -10.19
CA TYR A 343 -14.52 7.03 -9.93
C TYR A 343 -13.90 7.87 -8.81
N ASP A 344 -13.19 7.28 -7.84
CA ASP A 344 -12.42 8.04 -6.84
C ASP A 344 -11.40 8.96 -7.53
N SER A 345 -10.63 8.43 -8.49
CA SER A 345 -9.69 9.23 -9.28
C SER A 345 -10.35 10.26 -10.18
N LYS A 346 -11.52 9.94 -10.78
CA LYS A 346 -12.27 10.91 -11.60
C LYS A 346 -12.79 12.07 -10.76
N ASN A 347 -13.29 11.78 -9.56
CA ASN A 347 -13.81 12.79 -8.64
C ASN A 347 -12.68 13.65 -8.06
N LEU A 348 -11.52 13.05 -7.76
CA LEU A 348 -10.32 13.78 -7.38
C LEU A 348 -9.88 14.77 -8.47
N ASP A 349 -9.77 14.31 -9.71
CA ASP A 349 -9.40 15.14 -10.86
C ASP A 349 -10.35 16.32 -11.02
N ALA A 350 -11.66 16.07 -10.93
CA ALA A 350 -12.69 17.10 -10.98
C ALA A 350 -12.58 18.11 -9.84
N ALA A 351 -12.37 17.62 -8.59
CA ALA A 351 -12.24 18.47 -7.42
C ALA A 351 -11.00 19.38 -7.50
N VAL A 352 -9.85 18.84 -7.93
CA VAL A 352 -8.62 19.61 -8.12
C VAL A 352 -8.81 20.69 -9.20
N LYS A 353 -9.40 20.35 -10.34
CA LYS A 353 -9.67 21.30 -11.43
C LYS A 353 -10.66 22.40 -11.01
N ALA A 354 -11.66 22.07 -10.19
CA ALA A 354 -12.61 23.05 -9.66
C ALA A 354 -11.93 24.12 -8.77
N GLN A 355 -10.76 23.81 -8.19
CA GLN A 355 -9.90 24.74 -7.46
C GLN A 355 -8.80 25.36 -8.34
N ASN A 356 -8.94 25.33 -9.66
CA ASN A 356 -7.92 25.78 -10.62
C ASN A 356 -6.55 25.08 -10.44
N GLY A 357 -6.53 23.88 -9.81
CA GLY A 357 -5.35 23.06 -9.64
C GLY A 357 -4.95 22.35 -10.94
N LYS A 358 -3.69 21.97 -11.05
CA LYS A 358 -3.16 21.19 -12.16
C LYS A 358 -3.36 19.72 -11.92
N SER A 359 -4.17 19.05 -12.73
CA SER A 359 -4.41 17.61 -12.65
C SER A 359 -4.35 16.97 -14.02
N THR A 360 -3.68 15.82 -14.08
CA THR A 360 -3.58 14.96 -15.26
C THR A 360 -4.07 13.57 -14.85
N LEU A 361 -5.24 13.19 -15.32
CA LEU A 361 -5.84 11.88 -15.08
C LEU A 361 -5.63 10.96 -16.28
N LYS A 362 -5.18 9.73 -16.02
CA LYS A 362 -5.09 8.64 -17.00
C LYS A 362 -5.84 7.42 -16.48
N ILE A 363 -7.02 7.15 -17.02
CA ILE A 363 -7.68 5.85 -16.86
C ILE A 363 -7.11 4.88 -17.90
N VAL A 364 -6.63 3.73 -17.44
CA VAL A 364 -6.00 2.69 -18.25
C VAL A 364 -7.04 1.60 -18.56
N PRO A 365 -7.48 1.47 -19.82
CA PRO A 365 -8.52 0.49 -20.18
C PRO A 365 -8.11 -0.95 -19.85
N GLY A 366 -9.01 -1.71 -19.23
CA GLY A 366 -8.82 -3.12 -18.90
C GLY A 366 -7.82 -3.41 -17.77
N ALA A 367 -7.18 -2.39 -17.20
CA ALA A 367 -6.27 -2.60 -16.09
C ALA A 367 -7.05 -2.74 -14.78
N ILE A 368 -6.62 -3.71 -13.97
CA ILE A 368 -7.13 -4.01 -12.64
C ILE A 368 -6.32 -3.28 -11.56
N HIS A 369 -6.70 -3.42 -10.29
CA HIS A 369 -5.93 -2.89 -9.15
C HIS A 369 -4.49 -3.41 -9.14
N GLY A 370 -3.50 -2.53 -9.08
CA GLY A 370 -2.09 -2.91 -9.15
C GLY A 370 -1.60 -3.40 -10.51
N GLY A 371 -2.47 -3.42 -11.52
CA GLY A 371 -2.15 -3.98 -12.83
C GLY A 371 -0.99 -3.29 -13.56
N ALA A 372 -0.15 -4.08 -14.24
CA ALA A 372 1.07 -3.61 -14.94
C ALA A 372 0.80 -2.44 -15.90
N GLY A 373 -0.37 -2.37 -16.52
CA GLY A 373 -0.75 -1.26 -17.41
C GLY A 373 -0.78 0.11 -16.73
N VAL A 374 -1.12 0.16 -15.44
CA VAL A 374 -1.11 1.40 -14.64
C VAL A 374 0.34 1.82 -14.37
N TRP A 375 1.20 0.88 -14.00
CA TRP A 375 2.64 1.11 -13.82
C TRP A 375 3.32 1.57 -15.12
N ASP A 376 2.97 0.97 -16.25
CA ASP A 376 3.44 1.43 -17.57
C ASP A 376 3.01 2.87 -17.87
N ALA A 377 1.81 3.25 -17.48
CA ALA A 377 1.31 4.61 -17.70
C ALA A 377 2.08 5.64 -16.87
N VAL A 378 2.37 5.37 -15.60
CA VAL A 378 3.19 6.28 -14.78
C VAL A 378 4.64 6.33 -15.28
N MET A 379 5.23 5.20 -15.69
CA MET A 379 6.58 5.18 -16.25
C MET A 379 6.70 6.09 -17.50
N LYS A 380 5.69 6.10 -18.37
CA LYS A 380 5.62 7.01 -19.53
C LYS A 380 5.51 8.48 -19.13
N ALA A 381 4.97 8.78 -17.95
CA ALA A 381 4.81 10.16 -17.46
C ALA A 381 6.07 10.71 -16.73
N VAL A 382 7.06 9.89 -16.42
CA VAL A 382 8.27 10.30 -15.67
C VAL A 382 8.96 11.54 -16.25
N PRO A 383 9.14 11.72 -17.57
CA PRO A 383 9.72 12.95 -18.12
C PRO A 383 8.91 14.22 -17.81
N THR A 384 7.57 14.12 -17.82
CA THR A 384 6.69 15.24 -17.49
C THR A 384 6.72 15.55 -15.99
N ILE A 385 6.69 14.52 -15.14
CA ILE A 385 6.84 14.64 -13.69
C ILE A 385 8.17 15.32 -13.36
N LYS A 386 9.28 14.88 -13.98
CA LYS A 386 10.60 15.51 -13.84
C LYS A 386 10.55 16.99 -14.17
N LYS A 387 9.95 17.36 -15.31
CA LYS A 387 9.83 18.77 -15.73
C LYS A 387 9.12 19.61 -14.66
N THR A 388 8.06 19.10 -14.07
CA THR A 388 7.34 19.79 -12.99
C THR A 388 8.23 19.96 -11.76
N LEU A 389 8.95 18.91 -11.33
CA LEU A 389 9.84 18.97 -10.18
C LEU A 389 11.00 19.97 -10.35
N ILE A 390 11.64 20.00 -11.52
CA ILE A 390 12.76 20.92 -11.74
C ILE A 390 12.33 22.38 -11.93
N SER A 391 11.08 22.62 -12.37
CA SER A 391 10.52 23.98 -12.52
C SER A 391 9.93 24.53 -11.24
N ALA A 392 9.84 23.75 -10.16
CA ALA A 392 9.40 24.20 -8.83
C ALA A 392 10.39 25.27 -8.27
N LYS A 393 9.82 26.38 -7.76
CA LYS A 393 10.57 27.54 -7.26
C LYS A 393 10.78 27.45 -5.73
#